data_1c29b599d7577e35f61793b97c2a90a2
#
_entry.id   1c29b599d7577e35f61793b97c2a90a2
#
_cell.length_a   1.000
_cell.length_b   1.000
_cell.length_c   1.000
_cell.angle_alpha   90.00
_cell.angle_beta   90.00
_cell.angle_gamma   90.00
#
_symmetry.space_group_name_H-M   'P 1'
#
loop_
_entity.id
_entity.type
_entity.pdbx_description
1 polymer ?
#
loop_
_entity_poly.entity_id
_entity_poly.type
_entity_poly.pdbx_seq_one_letter_code
_entity_poly.pdbx_strand_id
1 'polypeptide(L)' 'MIDVTRFNGKSFVLNAELIEVMEETPDTVITLTTGHKYVVKESV' A
#
# COMPACT_ATOMS: atom_id res chain seq x y z
N MET A 1 -5.72 -10.87 -1.03
CA MET A 1 -4.43 -10.39 -0.50
C MET A 1 -3.49 -10.08 -1.62
N ILE A 2 -2.69 -9.05 -1.45
CA ILE A 2 -1.73 -8.64 -2.47
C ILE A 2 -0.35 -8.47 -1.84
N ASP A 3 0.68 -8.68 -2.66
CA ASP A 3 2.05 -8.47 -2.24
C ASP A 3 2.49 -7.08 -2.65
N VAL A 4 3.03 -6.32 -1.70
CA VAL A 4 3.54 -4.98 -1.98
C VAL A 4 4.93 -4.84 -1.35
N THR A 5 5.69 -3.86 -1.83
CA THR A 5 7.07 -3.65 -1.40
C THR A 5 7.22 -2.28 -0.78
N ARG A 6 7.72 -2.22 0.44
CA ARG A 6 8.02 -0.96 1.10
C ARG A 6 9.21 -0.28 0.43
N PHE A 7 9.37 1.00 0.64
CA PHE A 7 10.49 1.75 0.07
C PHE A 7 11.84 1.24 0.56
N ASN A 8 11.90 0.62 1.72
CA ASN A 8 13.16 0.06 2.23
C ASN A 8 13.51 -1.29 1.58
N GLY A 9 12.69 -1.77 0.64
CA GLY A 9 12.95 -2.99 -0.09
C GLY A 9 12.32 -4.24 0.49
N LYS A 10 11.63 -4.13 1.62
CA LYS A 10 10.98 -5.28 2.25
C LYS A 10 9.58 -5.45 1.69
N SER A 11 9.26 -6.68 1.29
CA SER A 11 7.91 -6.99 0.81
C SER A 11 7.02 -7.42 1.97
N PHE A 12 5.73 -7.22 1.81
CA PHE A 12 4.76 -7.69 2.80
C PHE A 12 3.43 -7.96 2.10
N VAL A 13 2.59 -8.73 2.77
CA VAL A 13 1.28 -9.10 2.25
C VAL A 13 0.24 -8.17 2.85
N LEU A 14 -0.61 -7.62 2.01
CA LEU A 14 -1.66 -6.69 2.42
C LEU A 14 -3.01 -7.30 2.12
N ASN A 15 -3.94 -7.20 3.08
CA ASN A 15 -5.31 -7.65 2.84
C ASN A 15 -6.04 -6.60 2.01
N ALA A 16 -6.28 -6.94 0.75
CA ALA A 16 -6.90 -6.00 -0.19
C ALA A 16 -8.28 -5.55 0.25
N GLU A 17 -8.98 -6.36 1.03
CA GLU A 17 -10.32 -6.00 1.49
C GLU A 17 -10.32 -4.85 2.49
N LEU A 18 -9.17 -4.57 3.09
CA LEU A 18 -9.03 -3.46 4.03
C LEU A 18 -8.60 -2.16 3.37
N ILE A 19 -8.30 -2.19 2.07
CA ILE A 19 -7.86 -1.01 1.36
C ILE A 19 -9.05 -0.10 1.11
N GLU A 20 -8.94 1.14 1.57
CA GLU A 20 -9.97 2.14 1.31
C GLU A 20 -9.62 2.98 0.09
N VAL A 21 -8.38 3.48 0.03
CA VAL A 21 -7.95 4.37 -1.04
C VAL A 21 -6.53 4.05 -1.44
N MET A 22 -6.24 4.13 -2.74
CA MET A 22 -4.88 4.03 -3.28
C MET A 22 -4.63 5.25 -4.14
N GLU A 23 -3.50 5.92 -3.91
CA GLU A 23 -3.13 7.11 -4.66
C GLU A 23 -1.68 7.00 -5.11
N GLU A 24 -1.35 7.60 -6.25
CA GLU A 24 -0.02 7.49 -6.84
C GLU A 24 0.57 8.86 -7.20
N THR A 25 0.48 9.83 -6.31
CA THR A 25 1.02 11.16 -6.57
C THR A 25 1.63 11.73 -5.30
N PRO A 26 2.95 11.81 -5.20
CA PRO A 26 3.97 11.34 -6.15
C PRO A 26 4.29 9.85 -6.00
N ASP A 27 3.97 9.26 -4.85
CA ASP A 27 4.25 7.86 -4.53
C ASP A 27 2.94 7.11 -4.35
N THR A 28 3.01 5.79 -4.49
CA THR A 28 1.84 4.95 -4.25
C THR A 28 1.57 4.86 -2.75
N VAL A 29 0.47 5.43 -2.32
CA VAL A 29 0.05 5.40 -0.92
C VAL A 29 -1.24 4.60 -0.82
N ILE A 30 -1.23 3.59 0.05
CA ILE A 30 -2.39 2.75 0.29
C ILE A 30 -2.95 3.07 1.68
N THR A 31 -4.20 3.50 1.73
CA THR A 31 -4.88 3.82 2.98
C THR A 31 -5.84 2.68 3.32
N LEU A 32 -5.72 2.15 4.52
CA LEU A 32 -6.58 1.07 4.99
C LEU A 32 -7.76 1.63 5.79
N THR A 33 -8.82 0.85 5.84
CA THR A 33 -10.00 1.23 6.63
C THR A 33 -9.71 1.31 8.12
N THR A 34 -8.62 0.68 8.57
CA THR A 34 -8.18 0.76 9.96
C THR A 34 -7.48 2.07 10.29
N GLY A 35 -7.23 2.92 9.29
CA GLY A 35 -6.55 4.19 9.48
C GLY A 35 -5.06 4.15 9.20
N HIS A 36 -4.51 3.00 8.90
CA HIS A 36 -3.08 2.87 8.58
C HIS A 36 -2.83 3.27 7.13
N LYS A 37 -1.67 3.85 6.88
CA LYS A 37 -1.23 4.23 5.54
C LYS A 37 0.12 3.61 5.26
N TYR A 38 0.31 3.11 4.05
CA TYR A 38 1.56 2.51 3.63
C TYR A 38 2.01 3.14 2.32
N VAL A 39 3.30 3.45 2.22
CA VAL A 39 3.91 3.93 0.98
C VAL A 39 4.68 2.77 0.39
N VAL A 40 4.36 2.42 -0.85
CA VAL A 40 4.94 1.25 -1.51
C VAL A 40 5.57 1.64 -2.83
N LYS A 41 6.37 0.73 -3.39
CA LYS A 41 7.09 0.99 -4.64
C LYS A 41 6.23 0.71 -5.87
N GLU A 42 5.27 -0.18 -5.76
CA GLU A 42 4.44 -0.57 -6.89
C GLU A 42 3.57 0.59 -7.34
N SER A 43 3.26 0.62 -8.64
CA SER A 43 2.29 1.59 -9.15
C SER A 43 0.87 1.08 -8.89
N VAL A 44 -0.06 1.99 -8.90
CA VAL A 44 -1.48 1.66 -8.69
C VAL A 44 -2.00 0.70 -9.75
#